data_91ac85b305b978202b36fca7cc580328
#
_entry.id   91ac85b305b978202b36fca7cc580328
#
_cell.length_a   1.000
_cell.length_b   1.000
_cell.length_c   1.000
_cell.angle_alpha   90.00
_cell.angle_beta   90.00
_cell.angle_gamma   90.00
#
_symmetry.space_group_name_H-M   'P 1'
#
loop_
_entity.id
_entity.type
_entity.pdbx_description
1 polymer ?
#
loop_
_entity_poly.entity_id
_entity_poly.type
_entity_poly.pdbx_seq_one_letter_code
_entity_poly.pdbx_strand_id
1 'polypeptide(L)'
;MLSAIVRSSVAALATLLLSGLGSAGGIHEVHMSNDQSVQAQEQATRVVIDRFNDAFNRHDADALAALLTEDTVFEDTSPQPDGKRIEGKAAVVEFWRGWFTRNADAHFDAEDIIVSGSRATVLWVYRKMRNGQPWHLRGVDVFTVREGKVAAKFAYVKG
;
A
#
# COMPACT_ATOMS: atom_id res chain seq x y z
N MET A 1 -63.32 -11.83 -34.28
CA MET A 1 -63.74 -10.44 -34.07
C MET A 1 -62.44 -9.68 -33.80
N LEU A 2 -61.85 -9.08 -34.84
CA LEU A 2 -61.86 -7.70 -35.24
C LEU A 2 -61.75 -6.75 -33.99
N SER A 3 -60.68 -5.98 -33.84
CA SER A 3 -60.47 -4.74 -34.58
C SER A 3 -59.05 -4.23 -34.38
N ALA A 4 -58.42 -3.90 -35.44
CA ALA A 4 -57.33 -2.99 -35.67
C ALA A 4 -57.71 -1.54 -35.35
N ILE A 5 -56.72 -0.65 -35.21
CA ILE A 5 -56.67 0.77 -35.63
C ILE A 5 -55.39 1.37 -35.06
N VAL A 6 -54.38 1.65 -35.85
CA VAL A 6 -54.00 2.82 -36.67
C VAL A 6 -53.11 3.84 -35.98
N ARG A 7 -51.90 3.90 -36.42
CA ARG A 7 -50.96 5.01 -36.78
C ARG A 7 -51.17 6.40 -36.21
N SER A 8 -50.08 6.98 -35.74
CA SER A 8 -49.62 8.27 -36.28
C SER A 8 -48.16 8.55 -35.98
N SER A 9 -47.37 8.65 -37.03
CA SER A 9 -46.02 9.22 -37.06
C SER A 9 -46.10 10.72 -36.96
N VAL A 10 -45.31 11.33 -36.06
CA VAL A 10 -44.94 12.74 -36.16
C VAL A 10 -43.43 12.83 -36.14
N ALA A 11 -42.88 13.07 -37.31
CA ALA A 11 -41.48 13.48 -37.49
C ALA A 11 -41.40 14.97 -37.12
N ALA A 12 -40.64 15.28 -36.07
CA ALA A 12 -40.23 16.65 -35.78
C ALA A 12 -38.77 16.80 -36.11
N LEU A 13 -38.49 17.49 -37.21
CA LEU A 13 -37.19 17.98 -37.63
C LEU A 13 -36.76 19.07 -36.66
N ALA A 14 -35.78 18.81 -35.78
CA ALA A 14 -35.14 19.85 -34.98
C ALA A 14 -33.76 20.13 -35.54
N THR A 15 -33.65 21.30 -36.12
CA THR A 15 -32.46 21.92 -36.70
C THR A 15 -31.36 22.05 -35.68
N LEU A 16 -30.19 21.45 -35.92
CA LEU A 16 -28.98 21.65 -35.18
C LEU A 16 -28.46 23.07 -35.41
N LEU A 17 -28.51 23.90 -34.38
CA LEU A 17 -27.65 25.08 -34.26
C LEU A 17 -26.36 24.66 -33.56
N LEU A 18 -25.29 24.47 -34.31
CA LEU A 18 -23.94 24.42 -33.79
C LEU A 18 -23.56 25.82 -33.32
N SER A 19 -23.59 26.06 -32.02
CA SER A 19 -22.86 27.15 -31.40
C SER A 19 -21.70 26.57 -30.65
N GLY A 20 -20.48 26.86 -31.14
CA GLY A 20 -19.25 26.44 -30.50
C GLY A 20 -19.13 27.04 -29.10
N LEU A 21 -18.97 26.17 -28.10
CA LEU A 21 -18.44 26.51 -26.80
C LEU A 21 -17.23 25.59 -26.57
N GLY A 22 -16.06 26.25 -26.59
CA GLY A 22 -14.76 25.63 -26.53
C GLY A 22 -14.51 24.88 -25.24
N SER A 23 -13.95 23.77 -25.39
CA SER A 23 -12.84 23.07 -24.74
C SER A 23 -12.33 23.59 -23.37
N ALA A 24 -13.19 23.73 -22.38
CA ALA A 24 -12.77 23.88 -20.98
C ALA A 24 -13.14 22.66 -20.11
N GLY A 25 -14.09 21.82 -20.58
CA GLY A 25 -14.54 20.63 -19.83
C GLY A 25 -13.55 19.49 -19.83
N GLY A 26 -12.79 19.28 -20.92
CA GLY A 26 -11.90 18.12 -21.05
C GLY A 26 -10.69 18.11 -20.10
N ILE A 27 -10.14 19.27 -19.78
CA ILE A 27 -8.96 19.36 -18.90
C ILE A 27 -9.38 19.13 -17.43
N HIS A 28 -10.55 19.59 -17.03
CA HIS A 28 -11.03 19.41 -15.65
C HIS A 28 -11.41 17.95 -15.37
N GLU A 29 -12.01 17.26 -16.33
CA GLU A 29 -12.42 15.87 -16.24
C GLU A 29 -11.21 14.91 -16.22
N VAL A 30 -10.20 15.18 -17.03
CA VAL A 30 -8.92 14.43 -17.03
C VAL A 30 -8.15 14.64 -15.72
N HIS A 31 -8.16 15.85 -15.16
CA HIS A 31 -7.48 16.15 -13.89
C HIS A 31 -8.15 15.43 -12.72
N MET A 32 -9.49 15.47 -12.64
CA MET A 32 -10.26 14.77 -11.61
C MET A 32 -10.11 13.24 -11.68
N SER A 33 -10.04 12.64 -12.86
CA SER A 33 -9.84 11.21 -13.02
C SER A 33 -8.42 10.76 -12.61
N ASN A 34 -7.41 11.60 -12.84
CA ASN A 34 -6.03 11.34 -12.43
C ASN A 34 -5.89 11.41 -10.89
N ASP A 35 -6.47 12.40 -10.24
CA ASP A 35 -6.45 12.54 -8.79
C ASP A 35 -7.14 11.36 -8.09
N GLN A 36 -8.29 10.90 -8.63
CA GLN A 36 -8.98 9.72 -8.12
C GLN A 36 -8.15 8.45 -8.25
N SER A 37 -7.41 8.28 -9.36
CA SER A 37 -6.54 7.13 -9.57
C SER A 37 -5.35 7.11 -8.61
N VAL A 38 -4.76 8.27 -8.34
CA VAL A 38 -3.68 8.42 -7.35
C VAL A 38 -4.19 8.10 -5.94
N GLN A 39 -5.32 8.65 -5.54
CA GLN A 39 -5.92 8.38 -4.23
C GLN A 39 -6.28 6.89 -4.06
N ALA A 40 -6.82 6.24 -5.09
CA ALA A 40 -7.12 4.81 -5.05
C ALA A 40 -5.84 3.96 -4.89
N GLN A 41 -4.76 4.32 -5.58
CA GLN A 41 -3.47 3.67 -5.42
C GLN A 41 -2.89 3.86 -4.02
N GLU A 42 -2.92 5.06 -3.47
CA GLU A 42 -2.45 5.35 -2.12
C GLU A 42 -3.25 4.58 -1.07
N GLN A 43 -4.57 4.52 -1.22
CA GLN A 43 -5.42 3.72 -0.35
C GLN A 43 -5.08 2.22 -0.44
N ALA A 44 -4.87 1.70 -1.64
CA ALA A 44 -4.46 0.30 -1.83
C ALA A 44 -3.09 0.03 -1.19
N THR A 45 -2.14 0.94 -1.35
CA THR A 45 -0.82 0.87 -0.70
C THR A 45 -0.98 0.87 0.82
N ARG A 46 -1.78 1.78 1.38
CA ARG A 46 -2.04 1.87 2.82
C ARG A 46 -2.58 0.56 3.39
N VAL A 47 -3.54 -0.07 2.72
CA VAL A 47 -4.12 -1.36 3.15
C VAL A 47 -3.06 -2.46 3.20
N VAL A 48 -2.12 -2.50 2.23
CA VAL A 48 -1.02 -3.47 2.24
C VAL A 48 -0.12 -3.26 3.45
N ILE A 49 0.24 -2.00 3.75
CA ILE A 49 1.11 -1.67 4.89
C ILE A 49 0.45 -1.98 6.23
N ASP A 50 -0.83 -1.64 6.40
CA ASP A 50 -1.58 -1.96 7.63
C ASP A 50 -1.62 -3.47 7.87
N ARG A 51 -1.91 -4.28 6.83
CA ARG A 51 -1.89 -5.75 6.92
C ARG A 51 -0.50 -6.30 7.22
N PHE A 52 0.54 -5.69 6.64
CA PHE A 52 1.92 -6.08 6.91
C PHE A 52 2.29 -5.84 8.38
N ASN A 53 2.00 -4.65 8.92
CA ASN A 53 2.28 -4.31 10.31
C ASN A 53 1.51 -5.22 11.29
N ASP A 54 0.24 -5.52 10.99
CA ASP A 54 -0.57 -6.46 11.77
C ASP A 54 0.02 -7.87 11.78
N ALA A 55 0.40 -8.39 10.62
CA ALA A 55 1.00 -9.72 10.50
C ALA A 55 2.36 -9.77 11.23
N PHE A 56 3.16 -8.70 11.10
CA PHE A 56 4.45 -8.59 11.77
C PHE A 56 4.30 -8.60 13.30
N ASN A 57 3.36 -7.83 13.84
CA ASN A 57 3.07 -7.79 15.28
C ASN A 57 2.47 -9.09 15.85
N ARG A 58 1.81 -9.89 15.00
CA ARG A 58 1.39 -11.25 15.38
C ARG A 58 2.49 -12.30 15.23
N HIS A 59 3.68 -11.90 14.75
CA HIS A 59 4.78 -12.80 14.39
C HIS A 59 4.38 -13.90 13.38
N ASP A 60 3.44 -13.55 12.49
CA ASP A 60 2.86 -14.46 11.51
C ASP A 60 3.64 -14.42 10.19
N ALA A 61 4.68 -15.23 10.12
CA ALA A 61 5.56 -15.29 8.95
C ALA A 61 4.84 -15.78 7.68
N ASP A 62 3.80 -16.60 7.80
CA ASP A 62 3.04 -17.11 6.66
C ASP A 62 2.09 -16.03 6.11
N ALA A 63 1.45 -15.26 6.98
CA ALA A 63 0.68 -14.08 6.56
C ALA A 63 1.59 -13.03 5.89
N LEU A 64 2.80 -12.80 6.42
CA LEU A 64 3.79 -11.93 5.76
C LEU A 64 4.18 -12.46 4.38
N ALA A 65 4.45 -13.76 4.25
CA ALA A 65 4.79 -14.39 2.96
C ALA A 65 3.73 -14.13 1.89
N ALA A 66 2.45 -14.12 2.25
CA ALA A 66 1.35 -13.82 1.33
C ALA A 66 1.36 -12.37 0.83
N LEU A 67 1.93 -11.45 1.61
CA LEU A 67 2.00 -10.02 1.30
C LEU A 67 3.28 -9.62 0.54
N LEU A 68 4.20 -10.55 0.24
CA LEU A 68 5.46 -10.26 -0.45
C LEU A 68 5.42 -10.63 -1.93
N THR A 69 6.14 -9.87 -2.75
CA THR A 69 6.49 -10.31 -4.11
C THR A 69 7.55 -11.39 -4.07
N GLU A 70 7.67 -12.22 -5.12
CA GLU A 70 8.67 -13.31 -5.17
C GLU A 70 10.11 -12.77 -5.10
N ASP A 71 10.34 -11.61 -5.69
CA ASP A 71 11.63 -10.91 -5.77
C ASP A 71 11.79 -9.82 -4.68
N THR A 72 11.02 -9.88 -3.60
CA THR A 72 11.05 -8.88 -2.53
C THR A 72 12.45 -8.69 -1.97
N VAL A 73 12.76 -7.46 -1.57
CA VAL A 73 14.04 -7.09 -0.94
C VAL A 73 13.78 -6.54 0.45
N PHE A 74 14.53 -7.02 1.42
CA PHE A 74 14.53 -6.50 2.78
C PHE A 74 15.93 -6.07 3.20
N GLU A 75 16.05 -4.87 3.76
CA GLU A 75 17.25 -4.42 4.46
C GLU A 75 16.95 -4.24 5.94
N ASP A 76 17.68 -5.01 6.77
CA ASP A 76 17.60 -4.93 8.23
C ASP A 76 18.43 -3.75 8.75
N THR A 77 18.22 -3.39 10.00
CA THR A 77 18.99 -2.33 10.70
C THR A 77 20.36 -2.81 11.20
N SER A 78 20.66 -4.10 11.11
CA SER A 78 21.87 -4.71 11.66
C SER A 78 22.46 -5.71 10.66
N PRO A 79 23.82 -5.86 10.62
CA PRO A 79 24.82 -5.08 11.37
C PRO A 79 24.99 -3.66 10.82
N GLN A 80 25.41 -2.74 11.70
CA GLN A 80 25.76 -1.40 11.25
C GLN A 80 27.03 -1.40 10.39
N PRO A 81 27.21 -0.41 9.44
CA PRO A 81 26.34 0.75 9.22
C PRO A 81 25.14 0.48 8.30
N ASP A 82 25.23 -0.50 7.38
CA ASP A 82 24.31 -0.62 6.23
C ASP A 82 23.17 -1.62 6.46
N GLY A 83 23.29 -2.48 7.51
CA GLY A 83 22.34 -3.57 7.73
C GLY A 83 22.57 -4.77 6.82
N LYS A 84 21.80 -5.83 7.04
CA LYS A 84 21.82 -7.02 6.18
C LYS A 84 20.76 -6.87 5.09
N ARG A 85 21.20 -6.97 3.83
CA ARG A 85 20.30 -7.06 2.67
C ARG A 85 19.96 -8.53 2.40
N ILE A 86 18.68 -8.81 2.23
CA ILE A 86 18.11 -10.14 2.00
C ILE A 86 17.19 -10.05 0.79
N GLU A 87 17.35 -10.93 -0.17
CA GLU A 87 16.64 -10.92 -1.44
C GLU A 87 15.84 -12.21 -1.64
N GLY A 88 14.64 -12.06 -2.17
CA GLY A 88 13.72 -13.13 -2.44
C GLY A 88 12.84 -13.52 -1.25
N LYS A 89 11.56 -13.77 -1.53
CA LYS A 89 10.52 -14.03 -0.54
C LYS A 89 10.90 -15.14 0.45
N ALA A 90 11.40 -16.27 -0.02
CA ALA A 90 11.74 -17.40 0.84
C ALA A 90 12.81 -17.02 1.88
N ALA A 91 13.87 -16.32 1.46
CA ALA A 91 14.95 -15.91 2.34
C ALA A 91 14.50 -14.85 3.36
N VAL A 92 13.65 -13.89 2.94
CA VAL A 92 13.10 -12.85 3.81
C VAL A 92 12.18 -13.46 4.87
N VAL A 93 11.30 -14.37 4.49
CA VAL A 93 10.38 -15.04 5.41
C VAL A 93 11.15 -15.88 6.43
N GLU A 94 12.16 -16.62 6.00
CA GLU A 94 13.01 -17.43 6.89
C GLU A 94 13.78 -16.54 7.89
N PHE A 95 14.30 -15.40 7.43
CA PHE A 95 14.92 -14.42 8.31
C PHE A 95 13.94 -13.96 9.41
N TRP A 96 12.69 -13.61 9.06
CA TRP A 96 11.69 -13.15 10.03
C TRP A 96 11.24 -14.26 10.98
N ARG A 97 11.10 -15.51 10.54
CA ARG A 97 10.82 -16.64 11.43
C ARG A 97 11.87 -16.75 12.54
N GLY A 98 13.15 -16.69 12.15
CA GLY A 98 14.24 -16.70 13.11
C GLY A 98 14.25 -15.45 14.01
N TRP A 99 13.89 -14.29 13.46
CA TRP A 99 13.82 -13.05 14.22
C TRP A 99 12.68 -13.10 15.25
N PHE A 100 11.49 -13.56 14.89
CA PHE A 100 10.34 -13.73 15.79
C PHE A 100 10.64 -14.69 16.94
N THR A 101 11.29 -15.80 16.64
CA THR A 101 11.71 -16.76 17.68
C THR A 101 12.63 -16.12 18.72
N ARG A 102 13.55 -15.24 18.30
CA ARG A 102 14.48 -14.56 19.21
C ARG A 102 13.90 -13.33 19.91
N ASN A 103 12.76 -12.81 19.44
CA ASN A 103 12.15 -11.59 19.91
C ASN A 103 10.64 -11.78 20.14
N ALA A 104 10.26 -12.84 20.87
CA ALA A 104 8.86 -13.24 21.07
C ALA A 104 8.00 -12.18 21.79
N ASP A 105 8.63 -11.27 22.54
CA ASP A 105 8.00 -10.14 23.24
C ASP A 105 8.07 -8.81 22.48
N ALA A 106 8.57 -8.85 21.23
CA ALA A 106 8.73 -7.65 20.42
C ALA A 106 7.38 -7.13 19.89
N HIS A 107 7.24 -5.81 19.90
CA HIS A 107 6.09 -5.12 19.34
C HIS A 107 6.51 -3.82 18.65
N PHE A 108 5.90 -3.53 17.49
CA PHE A 108 6.09 -2.29 16.75
C PHE A 108 4.81 -1.46 16.78
N ASP A 109 4.88 -0.29 17.40
CA ASP A 109 3.84 0.71 17.34
C ASP A 109 4.11 1.63 16.14
N ALA A 110 3.25 1.63 15.13
CA ALA A 110 3.30 2.60 14.04
C ALA A 110 2.79 3.95 14.58
N GLU A 111 3.68 4.93 14.69
CA GLU A 111 3.32 6.29 15.15
C GLU A 111 2.74 7.13 14.03
N ASP A 112 3.23 6.92 12.80
CA ASP A 112 2.73 7.59 11.60
C ASP A 112 2.97 6.73 10.35
N ILE A 113 2.07 6.81 9.38
CA ILE A 113 2.19 6.13 8.10
C ILE A 113 1.90 7.13 6.98
N ILE A 114 2.94 7.49 6.26
CA ILE A 114 2.90 8.41 5.13
C ILE A 114 2.90 7.59 3.85
N VAL A 115 1.92 7.82 2.97
CA VAL A 115 1.81 7.13 1.68
C VAL A 115 1.91 8.14 0.55
N SER A 116 2.64 7.77 -0.51
CA SER A 116 2.72 8.52 -1.76
C SER A 116 2.80 7.53 -2.92
N GLY A 117 1.69 7.39 -3.64
CA GLY A 117 1.53 6.41 -4.72
C GLY A 117 1.77 4.98 -4.23
N SER A 118 2.79 4.32 -4.78
CA SER A 118 3.22 2.96 -4.40
C SER A 118 4.29 2.91 -3.30
N ARG A 119 4.62 4.05 -2.69
CA ARG A 119 5.61 4.14 -1.62
C ARG A 119 4.95 4.44 -0.28
N ALA A 120 5.48 3.88 0.78
CA ALA A 120 5.06 4.24 2.13
C ALA A 120 6.26 4.38 3.07
N THR A 121 6.14 5.29 4.03
CA THR A 121 7.08 5.46 5.13
C THR A 121 6.33 5.26 6.42
N VAL A 122 6.80 4.35 7.27
CA VAL A 122 6.22 4.04 8.57
C VAL A 122 7.19 4.49 9.65
N LEU A 123 6.81 5.48 10.44
CA LEU A 123 7.53 5.85 11.65
C LEU A 123 7.08 4.92 12.78
N TRP A 124 8.01 4.30 13.47
CA TRP A 124 7.69 3.29 14.46
C TRP A 124 8.48 3.40 15.76
N VAL A 125 7.89 2.86 16.83
CA VAL A 125 8.57 2.54 18.09
C VAL A 125 8.58 1.04 18.25
N TYR A 126 9.76 0.46 18.28
CA TYR A 126 10.00 -0.92 18.65
C TYR A 126 10.14 -1.05 20.16
N ARG A 127 9.37 -1.96 20.75
CA ARG A 127 9.37 -2.21 22.20
C ARG A 127 9.63 -3.67 22.50
N LYS A 128 10.38 -3.94 23.54
CA LYS A 128 10.56 -5.26 24.15
C LYS A 128 11.09 -5.16 25.57
N MET A 129 11.20 -6.29 26.24
CA MET A 129 11.94 -6.39 27.48
C MET A 129 13.44 -6.62 27.22
N ARG A 130 14.30 -5.89 27.90
CA ARG A 130 15.75 -6.08 27.85
C ARG A 130 16.27 -6.13 29.28
N ASN A 131 16.89 -7.26 29.67
CA ASN A 131 17.37 -7.47 31.05
C ASN A 131 16.30 -7.26 32.12
N GLY A 132 15.04 -7.67 31.84
CA GLY A 132 13.92 -7.55 32.75
C GLY A 132 13.35 -6.13 32.86
N GLN A 133 13.80 -5.18 32.04
CA GLN A 133 13.30 -3.80 32.02
C GLN A 133 12.67 -3.45 30.67
N PRO A 134 11.62 -2.62 30.62
CA PRO A 134 11.09 -2.09 29.37
C PRO A 134 12.17 -1.34 28.60
N TRP A 135 12.32 -1.65 27.32
CA TRP A 135 13.25 -0.99 26.43
C TRP A 135 12.58 -0.65 25.10
N HIS A 136 12.98 0.43 24.47
CA HIS A 136 12.47 0.82 23.18
C HIS A 136 13.54 1.43 22.27
N LEU A 137 13.24 1.38 20.98
CA LEU A 137 14.02 1.98 19.91
C LEU A 137 13.05 2.64 18.91
N ARG A 138 13.45 3.72 18.27
CA ARG A 138 12.68 4.39 17.22
C ARG A 138 13.33 4.19 15.87
N GLY A 139 12.52 4.17 14.83
CA GLY A 139 13.02 4.08 13.49
C GLY A 139 11.97 4.37 12.44
N VAL A 140 12.38 4.12 11.21
CA VAL A 140 11.55 4.29 10.01
C VAL A 140 11.71 3.07 9.13
N ASP A 141 10.61 2.60 8.58
CA ASP A 141 10.60 1.67 7.46
C ASP A 141 10.17 2.39 6.19
N VAL A 142 10.89 2.16 5.11
CA VAL A 142 10.54 2.64 3.77
C VAL A 142 10.10 1.46 2.93
N PHE A 143 8.86 1.51 2.45
CA PHE A 143 8.26 0.45 1.65
C PHE A 143 8.10 0.83 0.19
N THR A 144 8.19 -0.18 -0.67
CA THR A 144 7.68 -0.14 -2.05
C THR A 144 6.64 -1.25 -2.22
N VAL A 145 5.46 -0.87 -2.71
CA VAL A 145 4.36 -1.80 -3.02
C VAL A 145 4.25 -1.94 -4.54
N ARG A 146 4.11 -3.17 -5.01
CA ARG A 146 3.91 -3.51 -6.41
C ARG A 146 2.85 -4.60 -6.50
N GLU A 147 1.82 -4.39 -7.32
CA GLU A 147 0.73 -5.36 -7.53
C GLU A 147 0.07 -5.83 -6.21
N GLY A 148 -0.16 -4.89 -5.28
CA GLY A 148 -0.78 -5.18 -4.00
C GLY A 148 0.09 -5.98 -3.02
N LYS A 149 1.43 -6.03 -3.23
CA LYS A 149 2.39 -6.73 -2.40
C LYS A 149 3.62 -5.87 -2.12
N VAL A 150 4.30 -6.13 -1.00
CA VAL A 150 5.56 -5.48 -0.65
C VAL A 150 6.68 -6.03 -1.52
N ALA A 151 7.24 -5.17 -2.36
CA ALA A 151 8.38 -5.46 -3.22
C ALA A 151 9.71 -5.06 -2.57
N ALA A 152 9.70 -4.09 -1.65
CA ALA A 152 10.87 -3.73 -0.87
C ALA A 152 10.48 -3.18 0.51
N LYS A 153 11.30 -3.45 1.52
CA LYS A 153 11.25 -2.86 2.86
C LYS A 153 12.67 -2.55 3.32
N PHE A 154 12.96 -1.30 3.59
CA PHE A 154 14.23 -0.84 4.10
C PHE A 154 14.03 -0.25 5.49
N ALA A 155 14.73 -0.79 6.48
CA ALA A 155 14.60 -0.40 7.88
C ALA A 155 15.77 0.48 8.34
N TYR A 156 15.44 1.58 9.02
CA TYR A 156 16.40 2.52 9.56
C TYR A 156 16.11 2.76 11.03
N VAL A 157 17.15 2.85 11.83
CA VAL A 157 17.04 3.19 13.26
C VAL A 157 17.57 4.58 13.53
N LYS A 158 16.94 5.24 14.49
CA LYS A 158 17.45 6.49 15.04
C LYS A 158 18.59 6.16 15.99
N GLY A 159 19.79 6.58 15.63
CA GLY A 159 21.02 6.47 16.43
C GLY A 159 21.15 7.53 17.51
#